data_41daf1be91f8bc00b8197c097e7ab792
#
_entry.id   41daf1be91f8bc00b8197c097e7ab792
#
_cell.length_a   1.000
_cell.length_b   1.000
_cell.length_c   1.000
_cell.angle_alpha   90.00
_cell.angle_beta   90.00
_cell.angle_gamma   90.00
#
_symmetry.space_group_name_H-M   'P 1'
#
loop_
_entity.id
_entity.type
_entity.pdbx_description
1 polymer ?
#
loop_
_entity_poly.entity_id
_entity_poly.type
_entity_poly.pdbx_seq_one_letter_code
_entity_poly.pdbx_strand_id
1 'polypeptide(L)'
;MIDLNSKTMLSDRINFLIDEAIAAARTKDVPRGYLGASIAGHACDRYVQYQWLAIQQEIPSEGFPPRTLRIFDRGNIYEDRARRWLQGAGFLFAPNHPDIKDFDGKFGGHVDGIIAGFFPGVSPIALPALWECKCLGNKGWKALEKDGLKKYSSTYFGQVQTYMGYLGLPRCLFTAVNADTMELLHLPIDFTDTEFGLVKSKVSRVFTATKLGELLPRCTTDPAFFLCVYCPFRKPCWA
;
A
#
# COMPACT_ATOMS: atom_id res chain seq x y z
N MET A 1 -36.51 5.75 -30.53
CA MET A 1 -37.04 5.62 -29.17
C MET A 1 -35.90 5.03 -28.32
N ILE A 2 -35.32 5.79 -27.40
CA ILE A 2 -34.25 5.28 -26.54
C ILE A 2 -34.89 4.36 -25.51
N ASP A 3 -34.51 3.10 -25.47
CA ASP A 3 -34.99 2.16 -24.44
C ASP A 3 -34.35 2.54 -23.08
N LEU A 4 -35.07 3.34 -22.32
CA LEU A 4 -34.68 3.79 -20.97
C LEU A 4 -34.70 2.67 -19.92
N ASN A 5 -35.17 1.48 -20.27
CA ASN A 5 -35.24 0.30 -19.42
C ASN A 5 -34.20 -0.78 -19.75
N SER A 6 -33.26 -0.52 -20.70
CA SER A 6 -32.18 -1.48 -20.90
C SER A 6 -31.37 -1.65 -19.62
N LYS A 7 -31.10 -2.89 -19.21
CA LYS A 7 -30.32 -3.21 -18.00
C LYS A 7 -29.00 -2.47 -17.97
N THR A 8 -28.39 -2.26 -19.13
CA THR A 8 -27.12 -1.54 -19.30
C THR A 8 -27.26 -0.06 -18.92
N MET A 9 -28.26 0.65 -19.47
CA MET A 9 -28.46 2.08 -19.18
C MET A 9 -28.81 2.35 -17.71
N LEU A 10 -29.61 1.49 -17.07
CA LEU A 10 -29.93 1.62 -15.66
C LEU A 10 -28.69 1.40 -14.80
N SER A 11 -27.91 0.35 -15.08
CA SER A 11 -26.65 0.05 -14.39
C SER A 11 -25.65 1.20 -14.50
N ASP A 12 -25.45 1.74 -15.70
CA ASP A 12 -24.51 2.83 -15.95
C ASP A 12 -24.94 4.09 -15.21
N ARG A 13 -26.23 4.40 -15.19
CA ARG A 13 -26.78 5.55 -14.47
C ARG A 13 -26.59 5.41 -12.95
N ILE A 14 -26.86 4.23 -12.40
CA ILE A 14 -26.65 3.97 -10.96
C ILE A 14 -25.17 4.02 -10.62
N ASN A 15 -24.30 3.42 -11.44
CA ASN A 15 -22.86 3.47 -11.22
C ASN A 15 -22.33 4.90 -11.25
N PHE A 16 -22.81 5.74 -12.18
CA PHE A 16 -22.47 7.16 -12.21
C PHE A 16 -22.86 7.87 -10.90
N LEU A 17 -24.06 7.66 -10.38
CA LEU A 17 -24.49 8.27 -9.10
C LEU A 17 -23.65 7.78 -7.91
N ILE A 18 -23.28 6.50 -7.89
CA ILE A 18 -22.38 5.94 -6.87
C ILE A 18 -20.98 6.58 -6.97
N ASP A 19 -20.45 6.70 -8.18
CA ASP A 19 -19.13 7.26 -8.42
C ASP A 19 -19.05 8.74 -8.01
N GLU A 20 -20.07 9.53 -8.32
CA GLU A 20 -20.21 10.92 -7.88
C GLU A 20 -20.26 11.02 -6.34
N ALA A 21 -21.03 10.16 -5.68
CA ALA A 21 -21.14 10.16 -4.22
C ALA A 21 -19.80 9.80 -3.56
N ILE A 22 -19.06 8.82 -4.09
CA ILE A 22 -17.74 8.44 -3.60
C ILE A 22 -16.74 9.58 -3.78
N ALA A 23 -16.73 10.22 -4.96
CA ALA A 23 -15.86 11.35 -5.24
C ALA A 23 -16.15 12.53 -4.28
N ALA A 24 -17.44 12.87 -4.09
CA ALA A 24 -17.86 13.93 -3.18
C ALA A 24 -17.53 13.65 -1.70
N ALA A 25 -17.62 12.41 -1.25
CA ALA A 25 -17.20 12.03 0.10
C ALA A 25 -15.71 12.27 0.32
N ARG A 26 -14.88 11.94 -0.68
CA ARG A 26 -13.42 12.06 -0.57
C ARG A 26 -12.90 13.49 -0.60
N THR A 27 -13.62 14.45 -1.14
CA THR A 27 -13.21 15.87 -1.08
C THR A 27 -13.15 16.41 0.35
N LYS A 28 -13.74 15.69 1.32
CA LYS A 28 -13.72 16.03 2.75
C LYS A 28 -12.51 15.47 3.49
N ASP A 29 -11.76 14.56 2.87
CA ASP A 29 -10.57 13.97 3.49
C ASP A 29 -9.45 15.00 3.56
N VAL A 30 -8.79 15.07 4.72
CA VAL A 30 -7.58 15.90 4.87
C VAL A 30 -6.43 15.23 4.10
N PRO A 31 -5.83 15.91 3.12
CA PRO A 31 -4.70 15.36 2.39
C PRO A 31 -3.54 15.03 3.33
N ARG A 32 -2.90 13.90 3.09
CA ARG A 32 -1.70 13.50 3.83
C ARG A 32 -0.58 14.50 3.56
N GLY A 33 0.02 15.07 4.61
CA GLY A 33 1.13 16.01 4.51
C GLY A 33 2.53 15.37 4.47
N TYR A 34 2.62 14.04 4.35
CA TYR A 34 3.89 13.29 4.39
C TYR A 34 3.92 12.17 3.35
N LEU A 35 5.14 11.80 2.91
CA LEU A 35 5.39 10.68 2.03
C LEU A 35 5.14 9.37 2.79
N GLY A 36 4.23 8.54 2.29
CA GLY A 36 3.83 7.31 2.98
C GLY A 36 4.86 6.19 2.82
N ALA A 37 5.14 5.48 3.91
CA ALA A 37 6.01 4.30 3.90
C ALA A 37 5.48 3.19 2.98
N SER A 38 4.16 3.13 2.75
CA SER A 38 3.52 2.15 1.86
C SER A 38 3.95 2.21 0.39
N ILE A 39 4.61 3.30 -0.04
CA ILE A 39 5.10 3.45 -1.42
C ILE A 39 6.62 3.52 -1.52
N ALA A 40 7.33 3.60 -0.38
CA ALA A 40 8.78 3.81 -0.36
C ALA A 40 9.58 2.68 -1.05
N GLY A 41 9.06 1.45 -1.05
CA GLY A 41 9.63 0.31 -1.76
C GLY A 41 9.36 0.27 -3.27
N HIS A 42 8.64 1.25 -3.85
CA HIS A 42 8.30 1.24 -5.27
C HIS A 42 9.54 1.22 -6.16
N ALA A 43 9.51 0.43 -7.25
CA ALA A 43 10.67 0.20 -8.10
C ALA A 43 11.15 1.45 -8.87
N CYS A 44 10.30 2.47 -9.05
CA CYS A 44 10.64 3.72 -9.72
C CYS A 44 10.85 4.85 -8.71
N ASP A 45 12.09 5.34 -8.56
CA ASP A 45 12.42 6.43 -7.64
C ASP A 45 11.75 7.74 -8.05
N ARG A 46 11.62 8.02 -9.36
CA ARG A 46 10.87 9.18 -9.86
C ARG A 46 9.38 9.13 -9.51
N TYR A 47 8.76 7.95 -9.49
CA TYR A 47 7.39 7.81 -9.00
C TYR A 47 7.27 8.23 -7.54
N VAL A 48 8.20 7.77 -6.68
CA VAL A 48 8.21 8.15 -5.25
C VAL A 48 8.42 9.65 -5.09
N GLN A 49 9.30 10.24 -5.90
CA GLN A 49 9.53 11.69 -5.92
C GLN A 49 8.28 12.46 -6.38
N TYR A 50 7.60 12.01 -7.43
CA TYR A 50 6.37 12.65 -7.89
C TYR A 50 5.23 12.56 -6.87
N GLN A 51 5.15 11.47 -6.10
CA GLN A 51 4.23 11.41 -4.98
C GLN A 51 4.53 12.49 -3.94
N TRP A 52 5.81 12.73 -3.65
CA TRP A 52 6.21 13.80 -2.73
C TRP A 52 5.91 15.19 -3.30
N LEU A 53 6.22 15.45 -4.56
CA LEU A 53 5.89 16.70 -5.24
C LEU A 53 4.38 16.97 -5.28
N ALA A 54 3.56 15.93 -5.47
CA ALA A 54 2.10 16.04 -5.42
C ALA A 54 1.59 16.41 -4.02
N ILE A 55 2.20 15.86 -2.97
CA ILE A 55 1.90 16.22 -1.58
C ILE A 55 2.25 17.70 -1.31
N GLN A 56 3.36 18.19 -1.88
CA GLN A 56 3.76 19.60 -1.81
C GLN A 56 2.94 20.52 -2.75
N GLN A 57 1.99 19.96 -3.50
CA GLN A 57 1.17 20.65 -4.51
C GLN A 57 1.99 21.30 -5.66
N GLU A 58 3.22 20.84 -5.87
CA GLU A 58 4.10 21.31 -6.96
C GLU A 58 3.73 20.69 -8.31
N ILE A 59 3.07 19.52 -8.29
CA ILE A 59 2.51 18.89 -9.48
C ILE A 59 1.05 18.46 -9.22
N PRO A 60 0.19 18.48 -10.26
CA PRO A 60 -1.18 18.01 -10.10
C PRO A 60 -1.20 16.50 -9.81
N SER A 61 -2.03 16.09 -8.88
CA SER A 61 -2.40 14.71 -8.65
C SER A 61 -3.82 14.48 -9.15
N GLU A 62 -3.96 13.69 -10.21
CA GLU A 62 -5.27 13.14 -10.56
C GLU A 62 -5.63 12.16 -9.44
N GLY A 63 -6.68 12.42 -8.68
CA GLY A 63 -7.16 11.54 -7.61
C GLY A 63 -7.43 10.12 -8.14
N PHE A 64 -7.66 9.17 -7.25
CA PHE A 64 -7.99 7.82 -7.66
C PHE A 64 -9.41 7.76 -8.25
N PRO A 65 -9.61 7.05 -9.38
CA PRO A 65 -10.94 6.79 -9.92
C PRO A 65 -11.84 6.12 -8.86
N PRO A 66 -13.16 6.37 -8.83
CA PRO A 66 -14.08 5.80 -7.86
C PRO A 66 -14.00 4.27 -7.74
N ARG A 67 -13.79 3.57 -8.87
CA ARG A 67 -13.55 2.12 -8.84
C ARG A 67 -12.33 1.73 -7.99
N THR A 68 -11.24 2.50 -8.06
CA THR A 68 -10.03 2.26 -7.25
C THR A 68 -10.33 2.51 -5.76
N LEU A 69 -11.14 3.52 -5.45
CA LEU A 69 -11.57 3.79 -4.08
C LEU A 69 -12.37 2.61 -3.50
N ARG A 70 -13.29 2.02 -4.27
CA ARG A 70 -14.00 0.79 -3.86
C ARG A 70 -13.05 -0.40 -3.63
N ILE A 71 -11.94 -0.47 -4.36
CA ILE A 71 -10.91 -1.50 -4.12
C ILE A 71 -10.19 -1.23 -2.79
N PHE A 72 -9.93 0.04 -2.44
CA PHE A 72 -9.34 0.40 -1.15
C PHE A 72 -10.29 0.07 0.00
N ASP A 73 -11.58 0.41 -0.12
CA ASP A 73 -12.60 0.08 0.87
C ASP A 73 -12.67 -1.43 1.12
N ARG A 74 -12.63 -2.22 0.05
CA ARG A 74 -12.53 -3.68 0.16
C ARG A 74 -11.28 -4.09 0.95
N GLY A 75 -10.14 -3.45 0.70
CA GLY A 75 -8.90 -3.68 1.44
C GLY A 75 -9.09 -3.49 2.94
N ASN A 76 -9.65 -2.34 3.34
CA ASN A 76 -9.90 -1.98 4.74
C ASN A 76 -10.86 -2.97 5.43
N ILE A 77 -11.92 -3.39 4.72
CA ILE A 77 -12.88 -4.38 5.24
C ILE A 77 -12.19 -5.71 5.53
N TYR A 78 -11.38 -6.21 4.60
CA TYR A 78 -10.72 -7.50 4.76
C TYR A 78 -9.54 -7.46 5.73
N GLU A 79 -8.88 -6.32 5.91
CA GLU A 79 -7.91 -6.11 6.97
C GLU A 79 -8.56 -6.30 8.36
N ASP A 80 -9.68 -5.61 8.62
CA ASP A 80 -10.44 -5.78 9.88
C ASP A 80 -10.92 -7.23 10.07
N ARG A 81 -11.40 -7.88 9.00
CA ARG A 81 -11.85 -9.28 9.06
C ARG A 81 -10.71 -10.24 9.33
N ALA A 82 -9.57 -10.10 8.64
CA ALA A 82 -8.41 -10.94 8.84
C ALA A 82 -7.84 -10.81 10.26
N ARG A 83 -7.83 -9.59 10.81
CA ARG A 83 -7.46 -9.34 12.22
C ARG A 83 -8.38 -10.13 13.17
N ARG A 84 -9.70 -10.07 12.98
CA ARG A 84 -10.67 -10.81 13.81
C ARG A 84 -10.51 -12.32 13.70
N TRP A 85 -10.21 -12.85 12.50
CA TRP A 85 -9.95 -14.27 12.33
C TRP A 85 -8.69 -14.69 13.07
N LEU A 86 -7.61 -13.92 12.98
CA LEU A 86 -6.38 -14.18 13.75
C LEU A 86 -6.62 -14.10 15.26
N GLN A 87 -7.39 -13.11 15.74
CA GLN A 87 -7.77 -13.01 17.14
C GLN A 87 -8.59 -14.23 17.59
N GLY A 88 -9.55 -14.68 16.80
CA GLY A 88 -10.32 -15.90 17.05
C GLY A 88 -9.46 -17.16 17.06
N ALA A 89 -8.34 -17.15 16.33
CA ALA A 89 -7.35 -18.25 16.34
C ALA A 89 -6.35 -18.16 17.51
N GLY A 90 -6.43 -17.13 18.38
CA GLY A 90 -5.60 -16.97 19.55
C GLY A 90 -4.45 -15.95 19.43
N PHE A 91 -4.30 -15.26 18.31
CA PHE A 91 -3.31 -14.19 18.20
C PHE A 91 -3.74 -12.93 18.97
N LEU A 92 -2.85 -12.42 19.81
CA LEU A 92 -3.10 -11.25 20.65
C LEU A 92 -2.40 -10.04 20.03
N PHE A 93 -3.19 -9.05 19.60
CA PHE A 93 -2.68 -7.81 19.05
C PHE A 93 -2.40 -6.78 20.14
N ALA A 94 -1.32 -6.04 20.01
CA ALA A 94 -1.07 -4.88 20.85
C ALA A 94 -2.22 -3.86 20.70
N PRO A 95 -2.73 -3.29 21.80
CA PRO A 95 -3.85 -2.35 21.76
C PRO A 95 -3.51 -1.04 21.07
N ASN A 96 -2.24 -0.62 21.17
CA ASN A 96 -1.72 0.59 20.55
C ASN A 96 -0.36 0.29 19.93
N HIS A 97 -0.06 0.99 18.86
CA HIS A 97 1.26 1.02 18.23
C HIS A 97 1.57 2.45 17.79
N PRO A 98 2.83 2.88 17.85
CA PRO A 98 3.20 4.23 17.44
C PRO A 98 3.09 4.40 15.93
N ASP A 99 2.73 5.61 15.52
CA ASP A 99 2.91 6.03 14.13
C ASP A 99 4.39 6.14 13.82
N ILE A 100 4.77 5.71 12.63
CA ILE A 100 6.13 5.93 12.13
C ILE A 100 6.24 7.35 11.63
N LYS A 101 7.30 8.06 12.08
CA LYS A 101 7.65 9.41 11.62
C LYS A 101 9.16 9.53 11.53
N ASP A 102 9.65 10.07 10.40
CA ASP A 102 11.07 10.39 10.17
C ASP A 102 11.18 11.61 9.23
N PHE A 103 12.41 12.07 8.99
CA PHE A 103 12.70 13.21 8.14
C PHE A 103 11.89 14.46 8.51
N ASP A 104 11.88 14.83 9.80
CA ASP A 104 11.13 15.98 10.33
C ASP A 104 9.61 15.87 10.04
N GLY A 105 9.06 14.67 10.10
CA GLY A 105 7.66 14.40 9.85
C GLY A 105 7.25 14.35 8.36
N LYS A 106 8.22 14.47 7.45
CA LYS A 106 7.97 14.39 5.99
C LYS A 106 7.79 12.97 5.47
N PHE A 107 8.16 11.97 6.27
CA PHE A 107 8.00 10.56 5.98
C PHE A 107 7.29 9.87 7.14
N GLY A 108 6.38 8.95 6.84
CA GLY A 108 5.67 8.25 7.91
C GLY A 108 4.73 7.16 7.41
N GLY A 109 4.06 6.52 8.37
CA GLY A 109 3.09 5.46 8.09
C GLY A 109 2.44 4.89 9.32
N HIS A 110 1.34 4.18 9.09
CA HIS A 110 0.60 3.42 10.08
C HIS A 110 0.73 1.94 9.75
N VAL A 111 0.93 1.13 10.78
CA VAL A 111 0.99 -0.33 10.62
C VAL A 111 -0.41 -0.92 10.80
N ASP A 112 -0.68 -2.02 10.11
CA ASP A 112 -1.97 -2.71 10.27
C ASP A 112 -2.07 -3.36 11.66
N GLY A 113 -0.94 -3.73 12.30
CA GLY A 113 -0.93 -4.20 13.68
C GLY A 113 0.42 -4.76 14.13
N ILE A 114 0.51 -5.02 15.44
CA ILE A 114 1.61 -5.75 16.07
C ILE A 114 1.00 -6.94 16.82
N ILE A 115 1.44 -8.15 16.47
CA ILE A 115 1.09 -9.35 17.22
C ILE A 115 2.06 -9.47 18.39
N ALA A 116 1.53 -9.31 19.60
CA ALA A 116 2.29 -9.30 20.85
C ALA A 116 2.32 -10.66 21.56
N GLY A 117 1.34 -11.52 21.27
CA GLY A 117 1.19 -12.80 21.97
C GLY A 117 0.33 -13.81 21.21
N PHE A 118 0.25 -15.01 21.79
CA PHE A 118 -0.60 -16.09 21.30
C PHE A 118 -1.12 -16.91 22.49
N PHE A 119 -2.39 -17.27 22.49
CA PHE A 119 -3.02 -18.08 23.53
C PHE A 119 -4.22 -18.85 22.98
N PRO A 120 -4.44 -20.13 23.40
CA PRO A 120 -3.54 -20.94 24.25
C PRO A 120 -2.40 -21.58 23.46
N GLY A 121 -1.31 -21.88 24.16
CA GLY A 121 -0.22 -22.68 23.63
C GLY A 121 0.97 -21.91 23.07
N VAL A 122 1.72 -22.53 22.17
CA VAL A 122 2.94 -21.96 21.56
C VAL A 122 2.59 -21.30 20.25
N SER A 123 3.05 -20.08 20.04
CA SER A 123 2.86 -19.35 18.78
C SER A 123 3.54 -20.09 17.60
N PRO A 124 2.87 -20.19 16.45
CA PRO A 124 3.48 -20.76 15.23
C PRO A 124 4.52 -19.83 14.60
N ILE A 125 4.66 -18.58 15.09
CA ILE A 125 5.67 -17.62 14.64
C ILE A 125 6.38 -16.99 15.85
N ALA A 126 7.60 -16.51 15.65
CA ALA A 126 8.30 -15.75 16.67
C ALA A 126 7.60 -14.41 16.92
N LEU A 127 7.44 -14.04 18.19
CA LEU A 127 6.76 -12.82 18.65
C LEU A 127 7.72 -11.95 19.50
N PRO A 128 7.52 -10.61 19.56
CA PRO A 128 6.50 -9.87 18.84
C PRO A 128 6.77 -9.80 17.33
N ALA A 129 5.70 -9.66 16.53
CA ALA A 129 5.78 -9.58 15.08
C ALA A 129 4.93 -8.44 14.53
N LEU A 130 5.42 -7.74 13.50
CA LEU A 130 4.59 -6.89 12.68
C LEU A 130 3.49 -7.73 12.02
N TRP A 131 2.32 -7.19 11.88
CA TRP A 131 1.28 -7.75 11.02
C TRP A 131 0.94 -6.75 9.91
N GLU A 132 0.95 -7.23 8.68
CA GLU A 132 0.56 -6.47 7.49
C GLU A 132 -0.41 -7.30 6.67
N CYS A 133 -1.51 -6.70 6.23
CA CYS A 133 -2.58 -7.38 5.49
C CYS A 133 -2.79 -6.79 4.10
N LYS A 134 -3.00 -7.64 3.11
CA LYS A 134 -3.37 -7.22 1.76
C LYS A 134 -4.51 -8.07 1.23
N CYS A 135 -5.50 -7.43 0.60
CA CYS A 135 -6.55 -8.10 -0.14
C CYS A 135 -6.22 -8.09 -1.64
N LEU A 136 -5.95 -9.25 -2.20
CA LEU A 136 -5.50 -9.43 -3.58
C LEU A 136 -6.54 -10.18 -4.40
N GLY A 137 -6.70 -9.82 -5.68
CA GLY A 137 -7.42 -10.69 -6.62
C GLY A 137 -6.65 -11.99 -6.87
N ASN A 138 -7.35 -13.03 -7.31
CA ASN A 138 -6.83 -14.40 -7.43
C ASN A 138 -5.49 -14.49 -8.20
N LYS A 139 -5.34 -13.74 -9.30
CA LYS A 139 -4.09 -13.72 -10.07
C LYS A 139 -2.91 -13.20 -9.24
N GLY A 140 -3.11 -12.10 -8.51
CA GLY A 140 -2.07 -11.51 -7.65
C GLY A 140 -1.75 -12.42 -6.45
N TRP A 141 -2.78 -13.01 -5.84
CA TRP A 141 -2.63 -13.93 -4.72
C TRP A 141 -1.80 -15.15 -5.10
N LYS A 142 -2.11 -15.82 -6.24
CA LYS A 142 -1.33 -16.96 -6.75
C LYS A 142 0.10 -16.59 -7.13
N ALA A 143 0.32 -15.38 -7.66
CA ALA A 143 1.66 -14.91 -7.95
C ALA A 143 2.47 -14.68 -6.66
N LEU A 144 1.86 -14.12 -5.62
CA LEU A 144 2.46 -13.97 -4.30
C LEU A 144 2.81 -15.32 -3.67
N GLU A 145 1.89 -16.30 -3.71
CA GLU A 145 2.11 -17.64 -3.22
C GLU A 145 3.31 -18.32 -3.90
N LYS A 146 3.39 -18.20 -5.22
CA LYS A 146 4.46 -18.79 -6.03
C LYS A 146 5.81 -18.13 -5.84
N ASP A 147 5.84 -16.81 -5.82
CA ASP A 147 7.07 -16.02 -5.95
C ASP A 147 7.60 -15.49 -4.61
N GLY A 148 6.79 -15.49 -3.56
CA GLY A 148 7.08 -14.85 -2.28
C GLY A 148 7.02 -13.32 -2.36
N LEU A 149 6.99 -12.64 -1.21
CA LEU A 149 6.69 -11.22 -1.13
C LEU A 149 7.71 -10.33 -1.88
N LYS A 150 9.01 -10.60 -1.70
CA LYS A 150 10.08 -9.76 -2.27
C LYS A 150 10.06 -9.72 -3.79
N LYS A 151 9.84 -10.88 -4.42
CA LYS A 151 9.78 -11.00 -5.88
C LYS A 151 8.43 -10.53 -6.42
N TYR A 152 7.34 -10.79 -5.70
CA TYR A 152 6.00 -10.38 -6.09
C TYR A 152 5.85 -8.85 -6.09
N SER A 153 6.30 -8.17 -5.03
CA SER A 153 6.14 -6.73 -4.88
C SER A 153 7.24 -6.09 -4.05
N SER A 154 8.17 -5.40 -4.71
CA SER A 154 9.18 -4.59 -4.02
C SER A 154 8.54 -3.51 -3.12
N THR A 155 7.36 -3.02 -3.50
CA THR A 155 6.61 -2.01 -2.75
C THR A 155 6.14 -2.55 -1.41
N TYR A 156 5.47 -3.69 -1.39
CA TYR A 156 5.00 -4.33 -0.14
C TYR A 156 6.16 -4.83 0.71
N PHE A 157 7.18 -5.39 0.05
CA PHE A 157 8.39 -5.84 0.76
C PHE A 157 9.12 -4.66 1.42
N GLY A 158 9.31 -3.55 0.70
CA GLY A 158 9.89 -2.33 1.26
C GLY A 158 9.04 -1.71 2.37
N GLN A 159 7.71 -1.78 2.27
CA GLN A 159 6.79 -1.34 3.32
C GLN A 159 7.03 -2.11 4.62
N VAL A 160 7.02 -3.45 4.59
CA VAL A 160 7.19 -4.25 5.81
C VAL A 160 8.60 -4.12 6.40
N GLN A 161 9.65 -4.03 5.55
CA GLN A 161 11.01 -3.76 6.02
C GLN A 161 11.12 -2.39 6.71
N THR A 162 10.46 -1.38 6.15
CA THR A 162 10.40 -0.04 6.74
C THR A 162 9.74 -0.07 8.12
N TYR A 163 8.59 -0.71 8.21
CA TYR A 163 7.84 -0.79 9.48
C TYR A 163 8.61 -1.57 10.54
N MET A 164 9.19 -2.71 10.18
CA MET A 164 10.01 -3.50 11.10
C MET A 164 11.22 -2.71 11.59
N GLY A 165 11.93 -2.00 10.68
CA GLY A 165 13.11 -1.22 11.05
C GLY A 165 12.83 -0.09 12.02
N TYR A 166 11.74 0.67 11.82
CA TYR A 166 11.36 1.75 12.74
C TYR A 166 10.81 1.25 14.08
N LEU A 167 10.17 0.09 14.11
CA LEU A 167 9.58 -0.48 15.32
C LEU A 167 10.51 -1.44 16.07
N GLY A 168 11.69 -1.75 15.51
CA GLY A 168 12.62 -2.71 16.11
C GLY A 168 12.06 -4.14 16.12
N LEU A 169 11.21 -4.51 15.16
CA LEU A 169 10.60 -5.83 15.10
C LEU A 169 11.41 -6.77 14.18
N PRO A 170 11.73 -7.99 14.64
CA PRO A 170 12.56 -8.91 13.88
C PRO A 170 11.82 -9.59 12.73
N ARG A 171 10.49 -9.59 12.76
CA ARG A 171 9.67 -10.36 11.81
C ARG A 171 8.32 -9.71 11.54
N CYS A 172 7.79 -9.95 10.34
CA CYS A 172 6.42 -9.64 9.96
C CYS A 172 5.66 -10.93 9.61
N LEU A 173 4.42 -11.04 10.07
CA LEU A 173 3.42 -11.94 9.50
C LEU A 173 2.68 -11.18 8.40
N PHE A 174 3.06 -11.42 7.16
CA PHE A 174 2.35 -10.87 6.01
C PHE A 174 1.16 -11.78 5.66
N THR A 175 -0.05 -11.23 5.74
CA THR A 175 -1.29 -11.93 5.44
C THR A 175 -1.86 -11.44 4.12
N ALA A 176 -2.18 -12.35 3.20
CA ALA A 176 -2.90 -12.04 1.98
C ALA A 176 -4.26 -12.73 1.96
N VAL A 177 -5.32 -11.96 1.80
CA VAL A 177 -6.69 -12.46 1.58
C VAL A 177 -6.94 -12.51 0.07
N ASN A 178 -7.35 -13.67 -0.44
CA ASN A 178 -7.80 -13.81 -1.82
C ASN A 178 -9.24 -13.27 -1.94
N ALA A 179 -9.40 -12.17 -2.65
CA ALA A 179 -10.70 -11.51 -2.80
C ALA A 179 -11.75 -12.31 -3.57
N ASP A 180 -11.30 -13.30 -4.34
CA ASP A 180 -12.17 -14.08 -5.24
C ASP A 180 -12.53 -15.45 -4.64
N THR A 181 -11.61 -16.08 -3.88
CA THR A 181 -11.77 -17.42 -3.31
C THR A 181 -11.87 -17.46 -1.79
N MET A 182 -11.53 -16.34 -1.11
CA MET A 182 -11.45 -16.22 0.35
C MET A 182 -10.34 -17.05 1.00
N GLU A 183 -9.44 -17.63 0.22
CA GLU A 183 -8.25 -18.30 0.74
C GLU A 183 -7.30 -17.31 1.44
N LEU A 184 -6.62 -17.78 2.47
CA LEU A 184 -5.64 -17.03 3.24
C LEU A 184 -4.24 -17.55 2.99
N LEU A 185 -3.30 -16.65 2.77
CA LEU A 185 -1.87 -16.95 2.71
C LEU A 185 -1.15 -16.16 3.80
N HIS A 186 -0.33 -16.82 4.57
CA HIS A 186 0.48 -16.21 5.62
C HIS A 186 1.95 -16.47 5.34
N LEU A 187 2.72 -15.38 5.17
CA LEU A 187 4.15 -15.43 4.89
C LEU A 187 4.93 -14.80 6.04
N PRO A 188 5.85 -15.54 6.70
CA PRO A 188 6.81 -14.92 7.61
C PRO A 188 7.88 -14.18 6.81
N ILE A 189 8.09 -12.90 7.13
CA ILE A 189 9.10 -12.06 6.50
C ILE A 189 10.06 -11.61 7.59
N ASP A 190 11.34 -11.96 7.45
CA ASP A 190 12.37 -11.53 8.38
C ASP A 190 12.85 -10.12 8.05
N PHE A 191 13.19 -9.37 9.08
CA PHE A 191 13.83 -8.07 8.96
C PHE A 191 15.27 -8.20 8.48
N THR A 192 15.70 -7.27 7.65
CA THR A 192 17.10 -7.12 7.28
C THR A 192 17.50 -5.65 7.26
N ASP A 193 18.58 -5.30 7.96
CA ASP A 193 19.11 -3.93 7.98
C ASP A 193 19.45 -3.41 6.59
N THR A 194 19.92 -4.30 5.70
CA THR A 194 20.25 -3.95 4.33
C THR A 194 19.03 -3.43 3.56
N GLU A 195 17.90 -4.14 3.61
CA GLU A 195 16.69 -3.75 2.89
C GLU A 195 16.06 -2.48 3.48
N PHE A 196 16.03 -2.36 4.79
CA PHE A 196 15.62 -1.14 5.47
C PHE A 196 16.49 0.05 5.08
N GLY A 197 17.82 -0.13 5.09
CA GLY A 197 18.80 0.89 4.68
C GLY A 197 18.61 1.35 3.23
N LEU A 198 18.32 0.42 2.30
CA LEU A 198 18.03 0.74 0.91
C LEU A 198 16.79 1.61 0.76
N VAL A 199 15.69 1.28 1.47
CA VAL A 199 14.47 2.10 1.44
C VAL A 199 14.71 3.47 2.05
N LYS A 200 15.36 3.54 3.21
CA LYS A 200 15.68 4.81 3.90
C LYS A 200 16.56 5.71 3.04
N SER A 201 17.59 5.13 2.38
CA SER A 201 18.45 5.85 1.44
C SER A 201 17.69 6.37 0.22
N LYS A 202 16.72 5.60 -0.31
CA LYS A 202 15.84 6.06 -1.39
C LYS A 202 15.02 7.28 -0.96
N VAL A 203 14.38 7.21 0.19
CA VAL A 203 13.58 8.33 0.73
C VAL A 203 14.44 9.58 0.92
N SER A 204 15.64 9.43 1.46
CA SER A 204 16.62 10.52 1.60
C SER A 204 16.98 11.14 0.24
N ARG A 205 17.25 10.32 -0.79
CA ARG A 205 17.52 10.81 -2.15
C ARG A 205 16.34 11.57 -2.73
N VAL A 206 15.11 11.09 -2.52
CA VAL A 206 13.89 11.77 -2.97
C VAL A 206 13.81 13.18 -2.39
N PHE A 207 13.99 13.33 -1.09
CA PHE A 207 13.93 14.65 -0.45
C PHE A 207 15.09 15.57 -0.87
N THR A 208 16.29 15.03 -0.99
CA THR A 208 17.47 15.79 -1.41
C THR A 208 17.31 16.28 -2.85
N ALA A 209 16.96 15.39 -3.80
CA ALA A 209 16.78 15.76 -5.20
C ALA A 209 15.64 16.79 -5.36
N THR A 210 14.52 16.61 -4.64
CA THR A 210 13.43 17.59 -4.65
C THR A 210 13.88 18.97 -4.16
N LYS A 211 14.63 19.02 -3.06
CA LYS A 211 15.16 20.29 -2.53
C LYS A 211 16.10 20.99 -3.51
N LEU A 212 16.83 20.22 -4.33
CA LEU A 212 17.74 20.75 -5.35
C LEU A 212 17.04 21.08 -6.68
N GLY A 213 15.73 20.82 -6.81
CA GLY A 213 15.01 20.97 -8.07
C GLY A 213 15.39 19.93 -9.14
N GLU A 214 16.01 18.82 -8.73
CA GLU A 214 16.44 17.76 -9.62
C GLU A 214 15.40 16.64 -9.70
N LEU A 215 15.22 16.07 -10.90
CA LEU A 215 14.38 14.90 -11.09
C LEU A 215 15.21 13.60 -11.04
N LEU A 216 14.82 12.68 -10.16
CA LEU A 216 15.41 11.34 -10.10
C LEU A 216 15.17 10.58 -11.42
N PRO A 217 16.02 9.60 -11.76
CA PRO A 217 15.90 8.84 -13.01
C PRO A 217 14.58 8.06 -13.07
N ARG A 218 14.06 7.87 -14.29
CA ARG A 218 12.99 6.91 -14.55
C ARG A 218 13.49 5.48 -14.33
N CYS A 219 12.62 4.57 -13.97
CA CYS A 219 12.97 3.14 -13.87
C CYS A 219 13.14 2.46 -15.24
N THR A 220 12.83 3.15 -16.32
CA THR A 220 12.90 2.65 -17.69
C THR A 220 13.01 3.81 -18.68
N THR A 221 13.51 3.53 -19.88
CA THR A 221 13.48 4.42 -21.05
C THR A 221 12.28 4.17 -21.97
N ASP A 222 11.48 3.13 -21.70
CA ASP A 222 10.32 2.75 -22.50
C ASP A 222 9.01 3.26 -21.83
N PRO A 223 8.27 4.19 -22.47
CA PRO A 223 6.99 4.67 -21.94
C PRO A 223 5.87 3.62 -21.98
N ALA A 224 6.06 2.51 -22.70
CA ALA A 224 5.13 1.39 -22.72
C ALA A 224 5.41 0.34 -21.65
N PHE A 225 6.46 0.53 -20.84
CA PHE A 225 6.74 -0.35 -19.71
C PHE A 225 5.56 -0.38 -18.73
N PHE A 226 5.21 -1.56 -18.23
CA PHE A 226 3.97 -1.77 -17.49
C PHE A 226 3.79 -0.82 -16.28
N LEU A 227 4.86 -0.49 -15.55
CA LEU A 227 4.80 0.48 -14.45
C LEU A 227 4.47 1.90 -14.93
N CYS A 228 4.84 2.25 -16.15
CA CYS A 228 4.57 3.58 -16.73
C CYS A 228 3.14 3.67 -17.28
N VAL A 229 2.63 2.58 -17.86
CA VAL A 229 1.26 2.54 -18.43
C VAL A 229 0.21 2.88 -17.38
N TYR A 230 0.38 2.38 -16.16
CA TYR A 230 -0.57 2.58 -15.04
C TYR A 230 -0.12 3.66 -14.06
N CYS A 231 0.94 4.42 -14.39
CA CYS A 231 1.45 5.47 -13.50
C CYS A 231 0.57 6.73 -13.59
N PRO A 232 0.05 7.25 -12.46
CA PRO A 232 -0.73 8.49 -12.46
C PRO A 232 0.08 9.72 -12.90
N PHE A 233 1.41 9.63 -12.86
CA PHE A 233 2.32 10.69 -13.28
C PHE A 233 2.91 10.46 -14.69
N ARG A 234 2.29 9.58 -15.49
CA ARG A 234 2.81 9.28 -16.84
C ARG A 234 2.93 10.55 -17.70
N LYS A 235 1.89 11.39 -17.71
CA LYS A 235 1.89 12.63 -18.52
C LYS A 235 3.06 13.54 -18.16
N PRO A 236 3.20 14.06 -16.92
CA PRO A 236 4.31 14.95 -16.57
C PRO A 236 5.68 14.27 -16.60
N CYS A 237 5.74 12.96 -16.50
CA CYS A 237 6.99 12.21 -16.54
C CYS A 237 7.56 12.06 -17.96
N TRP A 238 6.70 12.02 -19.00
CA TRP A 238 7.09 11.77 -20.40
C TRP A 238 6.83 12.98 -21.34
N ALA A 239 6.42 14.13 -20.77
CA ALA A 239 6.31 15.39 -21.47
C ALA A 239 7.67 15.92 -21.91
#